data_868d53bf660e12393258495ac9401451
#
_entry.id   868d53bf660e12393258495ac9401451
#
_cell.length_a   1.000
_cell.length_b   1.000
_cell.length_c   1.000
_cell.angle_alpha   90.00
_cell.angle_beta   90.00
_cell.angle_gamma   90.00
#
_symmetry.space_group_name_H-M   'P 1'
#
loop_
_entity.id
_entity.type
_entity.pdbx_description
1 polymer ?
#
loop_
_entity_poly.entity_id
_entity_poly.type
_entity_poly.pdbx_seq_one_letter_code
_entity_poly.pdbx_strand_id
1 'polypeptide(L)'
;MGLFLATQATSQDKPATDVPKALIDGTGPGWRDLGEADFKNVNGDPDTWTFKNGEIQCKGTPVGVMRTVKQYGNFEMVVQWRHLKSAGNSGVFVWASEKALEGLKPNALPPGGIEVQILDHGYTEAYEKQSGKKADWFSTNGDVFPVGSSKLKPFPPLSPDGSRSFPRKNLSKGFGNWNHYYIRAINGEVRLWVNGEEVSGGSDANPRTGFLCLESEGSPIEFKGLRIRELP
;
A
#
# COMPACT_ATOMS: atom_id res chain seq x y z
N MET A 1 2.80 -71.77 7.06
CA MET A 1 3.15 -70.50 7.73
C MET A 1 3.49 -69.52 6.64
N GLY A 2 2.45 -68.79 6.14
CA GLY A 2 2.59 -67.87 5.01
C GLY A 2 2.58 -66.43 5.51
N LEU A 3 3.64 -65.70 5.18
CA LEU A 3 3.83 -64.29 5.51
C LEU A 3 3.10 -63.44 4.49
N PHE A 4 2.05 -62.71 4.91
CA PHE A 4 1.44 -61.67 4.11
C PHE A 4 2.21 -60.36 4.32
N LEU A 5 2.88 -59.90 3.29
CA LEU A 5 3.42 -58.55 3.22
C LEU A 5 2.32 -57.59 2.78
N ALA A 6 1.88 -56.71 3.69
CA ALA A 6 0.99 -55.61 3.35
C ALA A 6 1.82 -54.45 2.76
N THR A 7 1.61 -54.18 1.48
CA THR A 7 2.12 -52.98 0.83
C THR A 7 1.27 -51.76 1.24
N GLN A 8 1.86 -50.83 1.99
CA GLN A 8 1.26 -49.52 2.25
C GLN A 8 1.40 -48.66 0.99
N ALA A 9 0.25 -48.28 0.44
CA ALA A 9 0.17 -47.30 -0.63
C ALA A 9 0.39 -45.92 -0.01
N THR A 10 1.50 -45.27 -0.34
CA THR A 10 1.72 -43.83 -0.05
C THR A 10 0.80 -43.03 -0.91
N SER A 11 -0.14 -42.32 -0.29
CA SER A 11 -0.94 -41.29 -0.92
C SER A 11 0.00 -40.14 -1.35
N GLN A 12 0.22 -40.01 -2.65
CA GLN A 12 0.85 -38.82 -3.23
C GLN A 12 -0.15 -37.70 -3.14
N ASP A 13 0.09 -36.73 -2.24
CA ASP A 13 -0.62 -35.44 -2.25
C ASP A 13 -0.38 -34.78 -3.61
N LYS A 14 -1.47 -34.68 -4.41
CA LYS A 14 -1.46 -33.85 -5.61
C LYS A 14 -1.14 -32.42 -5.19
N PRO A 15 -0.19 -31.73 -5.86
CA PRO A 15 0.02 -30.33 -5.61
C PRO A 15 -1.32 -29.59 -5.81
N ALA A 16 -1.68 -28.75 -4.84
CA ALA A 16 -2.84 -27.88 -4.93
C ALA A 16 -2.72 -27.07 -6.23
N THR A 17 -3.66 -27.24 -7.14
CA THR A 17 -3.72 -26.44 -8.36
C THR A 17 -3.93 -25.01 -7.92
N ASP A 18 -2.97 -24.14 -8.21
CA ASP A 18 -3.04 -22.71 -7.95
C ASP A 18 -4.20 -22.15 -8.79
N VAL A 19 -5.38 -22.01 -8.16
CA VAL A 19 -6.54 -21.44 -8.81
C VAL A 19 -6.25 -19.95 -8.98
N PRO A 20 -6.26 -19.40 -10.20
CA PRO A 20 -6.03 -17.99 -10.42
C PRO A 20 -7.02 -17.17 -9.60
N LYS A 21 -6.51 -16.28 -8.73
CA LYS A 21 -7.34 -15.38 -7.92
C LYS A 21 -7.86 -14.26 -8.79
N ALA A 22 -9.17 -14.00 -8.72
CA ALA A 22 -9.75 -12.83 -9.36
C ALA A 22 -9.29 -11.57 -8.64
N LEU A 23 -8.67 -10.66 -9.39
CA LEU A 23 -8.32 -9.32 -8.89
C LEU A 23 -9.49 -8.36 -9.15
N ILE A 24 -9.75 -7.46 -8.19
CA ILE A 24 -10.56 -6.28 -8.44
C ILE A 24 -9.65 -5.30 -9.18
N ASP A 25 -9.87 -5.15 -10.49
CA ASP A 25 -8.99 -4.38 -11.38
C ASP A 25 -9.45 -2.93 -11.61
N GLY A 26 -10.52 -2.53 -10.94
CA GLY A 26 -11.09 -1.19 -11.09
C GLY A 26 -11.82 -0.96 -12.39
N THR A 27 -12.36 -2.00 -13.00
CA THR A 27 -13.23 -1.90 -14.19
C THR A 27 -14.70 -2.04 -13.80
N GLY A 28 -15.59 -1.57 -14.70
CA GLY A 28 -17.03 -1.66 -14.51
C GLY A 28 -17.69 -0.34 -14.06
N PRO A 29 -18.99 -0.38 -13.74
CA PRO A 29 -19.75 0.84 -13.43
C PRO A 29 -19.21 1.62 -12.25
N GLY A 30 -19.13 2.93 -12.39
CA GLY A 30 -18.69 3.86 -11.34
C GLY A 30 -17.17 4.00 -11.17
N TRP A 31 -16.38 3.14 -11.78
CA TRP A 31 -14.92 3.28 -11.79
C TRP A 31 -14.48 4.31 -12.83
N ARG A 32 -13.47 5.10 -12.50
CA ARG A 32 -12.78 6.02 -13.41
C ARG A 32 -11.27 5.99 -13.20
N ASP A 33 -10.53 6.26 -14.25
CA ASP A 33 -9.10 6.44 -14.15
C ASP A 33 -8.75 7.74 -13.40
N LEU A 34 -7.62 7.71 -12.69
CA LEU A 34 -6.96 8.89 -12.13
C LEU A 34 -5.74 9.20 -13.00
N GLY A 35 -5.77 10.32 -13.67
CA GLY A 35 -4.69 10.80 -14.55
C GLY A 35 -3.99 12.04 -14.00
N GLU A 36 -3.10 12.62 -14.79
CA GLU A 36 -2.30 13.80 -14.41
C GLU A 36 -3.14 14.97 -13.89
N ALA A 37 -4.28 15.25 -14.54
CA ALA A 37 -5.17 16.31 -14.12
C ALA A 37 -5.86 16.10 -12.75
N ASP A 38 -5.85 14.86 -12.26
CA ASP A 38 -6.41 14.53 -10.95
C ASP A 38 -5.41 14.76 -9.80
N PHE A 39 -4.16 15.09 -10.10
CA PHE A 39 -3.11 15.20 -9.08
C PHE A 39 -2.47 16.58 -9.07
N LYS A 40 -1.92 16.93 -7.90
CA LYS A 40 -1.14 18.13 -7.64
C LYS A 40 0.07 17.79 -6.81
N ASN A 41 1.27 18.19 -7.27
CA ASN A 41 2.48 18.14 -6.45
C ASN A 41 2.32 19.09 -5.24
N VAL A 42 2.67 18.60 -4.06
CA VAL A 42 2.55 19.38 -2.81
C VAL A 42 3.88 20.03 -2.44
N ASN A 43 4.92 19.21 -2.30
CA ASN A 43 6.23 19.66 -1.78
C ASN A 43 7.43 18.95 -2.42
N GLY A 44 7.21 18.28 -3.55
CA GLY A 44 8.28 17.77 -4.40
C GLY A 44 8.80 18.82 -5.36
N ASP A 45 9.95 18.56 -5.97
CA ASP A 45 10.46 19.36 -7.10
C ASP A 45 9.57 19.19 -8.34
N PRO A 46 9.64 20.10 -9.31
CA PRO A 46 8.80 20.02 -10.53
C PRO A 46 8.94 18.70 -11.30
N ASP A 47 10.05 18.02 -11.18
CA ASP A 47 10.37 16.76 -11.87
C ASP A 47 10.39 15.52 -10.96
N THR A 48 9.94 15.66 -9.71
CA THR A 48 9.79 14.52 -8.77
C THR A 48 8.79 13.50 -9.32
N TRP A 49 7.74 13.98 -9.98
CA TRP A 49 6.66 13.21 -10.55
C TRP A 49 6.56 13.43 -12.05
N THR A 50 6.51 12.38 -12.84
CA THR A 50 6.35 12.43 -14.29
C THR A 50 5.25 11.48 -14.73
N PHE A 51 4.28 12.00 -15.49
CA PHE A 51 3.23 11.21 -16.12
C PHE A 51 3.65 10.87 -17.56
N LYS A 52 3.79 9.59 -17.84
CA LYS A 52 4.22 9.12 -19.15
C LYS A 52 3.61 7.77 -19.50
N ASN A 53 2.98 7.66 -20.67
CA ASN A 53 2.42 6.40 -21.19
C ASN A 53 1.44 5.70 -20.22
N GLY A 54 0.65 6.46 -19.46
CA GLY A 54 -0.29 5.91 -18.48
C GLY A 54 0.37 5.42 -17.17
N GLU A 55 1.64 5.68 -16.98
CA GLU A 55 2.39 5.42 -15.76
C GLU A 55 2.78 6.72 -15.07
N ILE A 56 2.88 6.68 -13.75
CA ILE A 56 3.43 7.75 -12.92
C ILE A 56 4.81 7.29 -12.46
N GLN A 57 5.82 8.05 -12.84
CA GLN A 57 7.20 7.81 -12.43
C GLN A 57 7.56 8.77 -11.30
N CYS A 58 8.03 8.26 -10.18
CA CYS A 58 8.50 9.03 -9.05
C CYS A 58 10.01 8.79 -8.85
N LYS A 59 10.78 9.88 -8.74
CA LYS A 59 12.22 9.80 -8.46
C LYS A 59 12.53 9.34 -7.03
N GLY A 60 11.59 9.48 -6.10
CA GLY A 60 11.78 9.24 -4.68
C GLY A 60 12.46 10.40 -3.94
N THR A 61 12.83 11.48 -4.62
CA THR A 61 13.50 12.65 -4.02
C THR A 61 13.00 13.96 -4.66
N PRO A 62 12.84 15.03 -3.86
CA PRO A 62 12.88 15.04 -2.39
C PRO A 62 11.79 14.17 -1.77
N VAL A 63 11.89 13.88 -0.47
CA VAL A 63 10.78 13.26 0.27
C VAL A 63 9.59 14.22 0.26
N GLY A 64 8.41 13.70 -0.07
CA GLY A 64 7.21 14.50 -0.19
C GLY A 64 6.05 13.72 -0.79
N VAL A 65 5.00 14.41 -1.17
CA VAL A 65 3.80 13.80 -1.74
C VAL A 65 3.28 14.58 -2.93
N MET A 66 2.59 13.87 -3.82
CA MET A 66 1.55 14.47 -4.63
C MET A 66 0.19 14.03 -4.10
N ARG A 67 -0.80 14.90 -4.18
CA ARG A 67 -2.16 14.64 -3.72
C ARG A 67 -3.18 14.74 -4.84
N THR A 68 -4.32 14.09 -4.68
CA THR A 68 -5.47 14.35 -5.55
C THR A 68 -5.95 15.81 -5.42
N VAL A 69 -6.51 16.36 -6.49
CA VAL A 69 -7.14 17.70 -6.46
C VAL A 69 -8.43 17.69 -5.67
N LYS A 70 -9.14 16.57 -5.67
CA LYS A 70 -10.40 16.32 -4.95
C LYS A 70 -10.15 15.56 -3.66
N GLN A 71 -10.94 15.84 -2.63
CA GLN A 71 -11.05 15.01 -1.43
C GLN A 71 -12.07 13.90 -1.65
N TYR A 72 -11.87 12.77 -0.98
CA TYR A 72 -12.73 11.59 -1.04
C TYR A 72 -13.20 11.20 0.36
N GLY A 73 -14.46 10.80 0.46
CA GLY A 73 -15.05 10.18 1.65
C GLY A 73 -15.02 8.65 1.52
N ASN A 74 -16.17 8.07 1.17
CA ASN A 74 -16.26 6.64 0.90
C ASN A 74 -15.80 6.35 -0.54
N PHE A 75 -14.87 5.41 -0.70
CA PHE A 75 -14.36 5.03 -2.01
C PHE A 75 -13.73 3.64 -2.01
N GLU A 76 -13.54 3.14 -3.20
CA GLU A 76 -12.64 2.04 -3.53
C GLU A 76 -11.61 2.53 -4.53
N MET A 77 -10.38 2.07 -4.42
CA MET A 77 -9.34 2.38 -5.40
C MET A 77 -8.47 1.17 -5.70
N VAL A 78 -7.92 1.16 -6.89
CA VAL A 78 -6.86 0.24 -7.28
C VAL A 78 -5.64 1.03 -7.72
N VAL A 79 -4.49 0.47 -7.47
CA VAL A 79 -3.19 0.99 -7.93
C VAL A 79 -2.21 -0.17 -8.10
N GLN A 80 -1.48 -0.17 -9.19
CA GLN A 80 -0.31 -1.02 -9.34
C GLN A 80 0.94 -0.21 -9.08
N TRP A 81 1.91 -0.80 -8.40
CA TRP A 81 3.16 -0.15 -8.05
C TRP A 81 4.36 -1.09 -8.22
N ARG A 82 5.53 -0.49 -8.44
CA ARG A 82 6.79 -1.21 -8.62
C ARG A 82 7.96 -0.35 -8.15
N HIS A 83 8.67 -0.79 -7.11
CA HIS A 83 9.97 -0.19 -6.76
C HIS A 83 11.00 -0.52 -7.83
N LEU A 84 11.85 0.45 -8.18
CA LEU A 84 12.92 0.27 -9.17
C LEU A 84 14.26 -0.11 -8.53
N LYS A 85 14.33 -0.08 -7.19
CA LYS A 85 15.49 -0.50 -6.40
C LYS A 85 15.06 -1.33 -5.20
N SER A 86 15.96 -2.19 -4.73
CA SER A 86 15.79 -2.87 -3.45
C SER A 86 15.75 -1.87 -2.29
N ALA A 87 15.09 -2.25 -1.21
CA ALA A 87 14.89 -1.44 -0.02
C ALA A 87 14.15 -0.12 -0.29
N GLY A 88 13.25 -0.12 -1.29
CA GLY A 88 12.42 1.04 -1.59
C GLY A 88 11.37 1.31 -0.53
N ASN A 89 11.06 2.60 -0.31
CA ASN A 89 9.98 3.08 0.53
C ASN A 89 9.06 4.01 -0.24
N SER A 90 7.77 3.88 -0.01
CA SER A 90 6.68 4.69 -0.52
C SER A 90 5.38 4.31 0.20
N GLY A 91 4.29 4.99 -0.08
CA GLY A 91 2.98 4.72 0.49
C GLY A 91 1.84 5.38 -0.26
N VAL A 92 0.63 4.99 0.11
CA VAL A 92 -0.60 5.66 -0.27
C VAL A 92 -1.26 6.22 0.98
N PHE A 93 -1.37 7.54 1.09
CA PHE A 93 -2.21 8.15 2.11
C PHE A 93 -3.68 8.10 1.71
N VAL A 94 -4.49 7.67 2.65
CA VAL A 94 -5.94 7.75 2.62
C VAL A 94 -6.39 8.83 3.60
N TRP A 95 -7.27 9.72 3.15
CA TRP A 95 -7.84 10.79 3.98
C TRP A 95 -6.82 11.74 4.61
N ALA A 96 -5.74 12.09 3.88
CA ALA A 96 -4.87 13.17 4.31
C ALA A 96 -5.67 14.48 4.36
N SER A 97 -5.68 15.14 5.53
CA SER A 97 -6.45 16.38 5.70
C SER A 97 -5.77 17.56 4.99
N GLU A 98 -6.55 18.56 4.59
CA GLU A 98 -6.01 19.79 4.01
C GLU A 98 -4.98 20.44 4.95
N LYS A 99 -5.28 20.50 6.24
CA LYS A 99 -4.38 21.02 7.27
C LYS A 99 -3.04 20.27 7.33
N ALA A 100 -3.04 18.95 7.07
CA ALA A 100 -1.81 18.16 7.06
C ALA A 100 -0.93 18.43 5.83
N LEU A 101 -1.52 18.96 4.76
CA LEU A 101 -0.84 19.24 3.49
C LEU A 101 -0.48 20.72 3.32
N GLU A 102 -1.20 21.60 4.03
CA GLU A 102 -0.96 23.03 3.96
C GLU A 102 0.40 23.40 4.55
N GLY A 103 1.22 24.08 3.76
CA GLY A 103 2.54 24.51 4.19
C GLY A 103 3.53 23.39 4.47
N LEU A 104 3.27 22.17 3.97
CA LEU A 104 4.18 21.05 4.08
C LEU A 104 5.55 21.41 3.48
N LYS A 105 6.59 21.29 4.29
CA LYS A 105 7.95 21.64 3.88
C LYS A 105 8.56 20.57 2.96
N PRO A 106 9.54 20.92 2.12
CA PRO A 106 10.36 19.92 1.44
C PRO A 106 10.95 18.90 2.42
N ASN A 107 11.11 17.67 1.98
CA ASN A 107 11.61 16.56 2.79
C ASN A 107 10.74 16.20 3.99
N ALA A 108 9.42 16.40 3.88
CA ALA A 108 8.45 16.03 4.91
C ALA A 108 7.27 15.27 4.30
N LEU A 109 6.72 14.34 5.08
CA LEU A 109 5.45 13.65 4.79
C LEU A 109 4.31 14.30 5.58
N PRO A 110 3.05 14.12 5.16
CA PRO A 110 1.90 14.68 5.85
C PRO A 110 1.83 14.21 7.31
N PRO A 111 1.68 15.11 8.30
CA PRO A 111 1.52 14.72 9.68
C PRO A 111 0.09 14.28 10.03
N GLY A 112 -0.62 13.69 9.08
CA GLY A 112 -1.99 13.21 9.28
C GLY A 112 -2.58 12.55 8.04
N GLY A 113 -3.35 11.51 8.28
CA GLY A 113 -3.95 10.59 7.31
C GLY A 113 -3.81 9.15 7.76
N ILE A 114 -4.32 8.23 6.97
CA ILE A 114 -4.10 6.79 7.16
C ILE A 114 -3.15 6.35 6.05
N GLU A 115 -2.04 5.76 6.44
CA GLU A 115 -1.06 5.28 5.46
C GLU A 115 -1.26 3.80 5.16
N VAL A 116 -1.23 3.48 3.89
CA VAL A 116 -1.13 2.14 3.34
C VAL A 116 0.28 2.00 2.79
N GLN A 117 1.12 1.32 3.54
CA GLN A 117 2.56 1.23 3.32
C GLN A 117 2.94 0.46 2.06
N ILE A 118 3.96 0.95 1.37
CA ILE A 118 4.59 0.29 0.23
C ILE A 118 6.09 0.16 0.49
N LEU A 119 6.52 -0.93 1.11
CA LEU A 119 7.93 -1.24 1.34
C LEU A 119 8.41 -2.40 0.48
N ASP A 120 9.61 -2.29 -0.06
CA ASP A 120 10.30 -3.44 -0.66
C ASP A 120 10.83 -4.39 0.42
N HIS A 121 10.95 -5.67 0.09
CA HIS A 121 11.41 -6.73 1.00
C HIS A 121 12.79 -6.44 1.61
N GLY A 122 13.69 -5.83 0.86
CA GLY A 122 15.03 -5.48 1.33
C GLY A 122 15.06 -4.34 2.35
N TYR A 123 13.94 -3.65 2.59
CA TYR A 123 13.90 -2.51 3.51
C TYR A 123 14.21 -2.89 4.95
N THR A 124 13.76 -4.06 5.41
CA THR A 124 14.04 -4.56 6.76
C THR A 124 15.54 -4.65 7.04
N GLU A 125 16.28 -5.33 6.17
CA GLU A 125 17.74 -5.49 6.30
C GLU A 125 18.47 -4.14 6.21
N ALA A 126 18.06 -3.29 5.26
CA ALA A 126 18.64 -1.97 5.09
C ALA A 126 18.42 -1.08 6.34
N TYR A 127 17.22 -1.11 6.91
CA TYR A 127 16.89 -0.38 8.14
C TYR A 127 17.73 -0.87 9.32
N GLU A 128 17.81 -2.17 9.54
CA GLU A 128 18.59 -2.76 10.65
C GLU A 128 20.07 -2.43 10.52
N LYS A 129 20.63 -2.52 9.32
CA LYS A 129 22.02 -2.18 9.03
C LYS A 129 22.31 -0.69 9.27
N GLN A 130 21.42 0.19 8.87
CA GLN A 130 21.59 1.65 8.98
C GLN A 130 21.33 2.15 10.39
N SER A 131 20.30 1.66 11.05
CA SER A 131 19.84 2.17 12.34
C SER A 131 20.47 1.46 13.54
N GLY A 132 20.95 0.22 13.35
CA GLY A 132 21.38 -0.68 14.43
C GLY A 132 20.22 -1.18 15.30
N LYS A 133 18.96 -0.99 14.86
CA LYS A 133 17.75 -1.37 15.60
C LYS A 133 17.02 -2.47 14.86
N LYS A 134 16.28 -3.29 15.60
CA LYS A 134 15.40 -4.30 14.99
C LYS A 134 14.27 -3.65 14.21
N ALA A 135 13.92 -4.25 13.08
CA ALA A 135 12.81 -3.87 12.22
C ALA A 135 11.54 -4.67 12.57
N ASP A 136 11.16 -4.69 13.84
CA ASP A 136 10.00 -5.46 14.33
C ASP A 136 8.72 -4.61 14.47
N TRP A 137 8.84 -3.29 14.39
CA TRP A 137 7.73 -2.35 14.53
C TRP A 137 7.01 -2.04 13.20
N PHE A 138 7.53 -2.51 12.09
CA PHE A 138 6.91 -2.46 10.76
C PHE A 138 7.11 -3.80 10.03
N SER A 139 6.28 -4.03 9.03
CA SER A 139 6.48 -5.13 8.08
C SER A 139 6.67 -4.59 6.66
N THR A 140 7.11 -5.44 5.75
CA THR A 140 7.17 -5.08 4.34
C THR A 140 5.84 -5.40 3.67
N ASN A 141 5.29 -4.42 2.92
CA ASN A 141 4.16 -4.59 2.01
C ASN A 141 2.78 -4.74 2.65
N GLY A 142 2.26 -3.63 3.10
CA GLY A 142 0.87 -3.53 3.37
C GLY A 142 0.49 -3.33 4.82
N ASP A 143 1.35 -2.76 5.64
CA ASP A 143 0.92 -2.21 6.90
C ASP A 143 -0.12 -1.12 6.66
N VAL A 144 -1.13 -1.05 7.52
CA VAL A 144 -2.10 0.05 7.54
C VAL A 144 -2.09 0.67 8.93
N PHE A 145 -1.87 1.99 8.99
CA PHE A 145 -1.70 2.69 10.26
C PHE A 145 -2.05 4.18 10.18
N PRO A 146 -2.43 4.79 11.31
CA PRO A 146 -2.66 6.22 11.41
C PRO A 146 -1.33 6.97 11.51
N VAL A 147 -1.24 8.14 10.87
CA VAL A 147 -0.06 9.00 10.93
C VAL A 147 -0.35 10.24 11.77
N GLY A 148 0.59 10.62 12.63
CA GLY A 148 0.56 11.83 13.42
C GLY A 148 -0.68 11.97 14.31
N SER A 149 -1.54 12.96 14.04
CA SER A 149 -2.75 13.22 14.82
C SER A 149 -3.95 12.38 14.44
N SER A 150 -3.84 11.58 13.38
CA SER A 150 -4.94 10.72 12.92
C SER A 150 -5.13 9.52 13.83
N LYS A 151 -6.29 8.91 13.75
CA LYS A 151 -6.66 7.72 14.54
C LYS A 151 -7.12 6.62 13.63
N LEU A 152 -6.82 5.40 14.01
CA LEU A 152 -7.32 4.16 13.43
C LEU A 152 -7.24 3.09 14.52
N LYS A 153 -8.18 2.19 14.56
CA LYS A 153 -8.11 0.95 15.33
C LYS A 153 -7.63 -0.17 14.40
N PRO A 154 -6.34 -0.53 14.43
CA PRO A 154 -5.78 -1.48 13.47
C PRO A 154 -6.38 -2.88 13.65
N PHE A 155 -6.51 -3.62 12.56
CA PHE A 155 -6.91 -5.03 12.58
C PHE A 155 -5.71 -5.93 12.84
N PRO A 156 -5.87 -7.04 13.60
CA PRO A 156 -4.79 -7.98 13.82
C PRO A 156 -4.38 -8.71 12.51
N PRO A 157 -3.11 -9.16 12.44
CA PRO A 157 -2.06 -9.05 13.45
C PRO A 157 -1.56 -7.62 13.62
N LEU A 158 -1.09 -7.30 14.83
CA LEU A 158 -0.66 -5.95 15.17
C LEU A 158 0.86 -5.86 15.28
N SER A 159 1.40 -4.66 15.07
CA SER A 159 2.77 -4.33 15.48
C SER A 159 2.93 -4.51 17.00
N PRO A 160 4.16 -4.66 17.51
CA PRO A 160 4.40 -4.86 18.94
C PRO A 160 3.82 -3.77 19.85
N ASP A 161 3.76 -2.53 19.36
CA ASP A 161 3.17 -1.40 20.06
C ASP A 161 1.65 -1.23 19.82
N GLY A 162 1.06 -2.08 18.96
CA GLY A 162 -0.34 -2.06 18.61
C GLY A 162 -0.77 -0.94 17.66
N SER A 163 0.17 -0.15 17.15
CA SER A 163 -0.16 1.03 16.31
C SER A 163 -0.46 0.71 14.85
N ARG A 164 -0.02 -0.44 14.35
CA ARG A 164 -0.14 -0.86 12.95
C ARG A 164 -0.90 -2.17 12.80
N SER A 165 -1.69 -2.27 11.75
CA SER A 165 -2.18 -3.56 11.23
C SER A 165 -1.12 -4.14 10.31
N PHE A 166 -0.54 -5.25 10.70
CA PHE A 166 0.40 -5.99 9.86
C PHE A 166 -0.34 -6.86 8.85
N PRO A 167 0.24 -7.15 7.68
CA PRO A 167 -0.36 -8.06 6.73
C PRO A 167 -0.40 -9.48 7.29
N ARG A 168 -1.56 -10.14 7.14
CA ARG A 168 -1.74 -11.55 7.53
C ARG A 168 -0.93 -12.51 6.67
N LYS A 169 -0.55 -12.06 5.48
CA LYS A 169 0.28 -12.79 4.50
C LYS A 169 1.18 -11.80 3.79
N ASN A 170 2.40 -12.19 3.53
CA ASN A 170 3.30 -11.43 2.66
C ASN A 170 3.09 -11.90 1.21
N LEU A 171 2.35 -11.12 0.43
CA LEU A 171 1.95 -11.45 -0.93
C LEU A 171 2.60 -10.54 -1.98
N SER A 172 3.33 -9.53 -1.54
CA SER A 172 4.01 -8.65 -2.48
C SER A 172 5.19 -9.35 -3.14
N LYS A 173 5.52 -8.86 -4.31
CA LYS A 173 6.69 -9.25 -5.08
C LYS A 173 7.77 -8.21 -4.86
N GLY A 174 9.02 -8.61 -4.72
CA GLY A 174 10.15 -7.70 -4.53
C GLY A 174 10.33 -6.71 -5.69
N PHE A 175 11.25 -5.78 -5.52
CA PHE A 175 11.54 -4.72 -6.50
C PHE A 175 11.64 -5.24 -7.93
N GLY A 176 11.35 -4.38 -8.90
CA GLY A 176 11.29 -4.73 -10.32
C GLY A 176 9.99 -5.41 -10.75
N ASN A 177 9.15 -5.86 -9.82
CA ASN A 177 7.91 -6.55 -10.13
C ASN A 177 6.68 -5.68 -9.81
N TRP A 178 5.68 -5.72 -10.68
CA TRP A 178 4.41 -5.06 -10.44
C TRP A 178 3.62 -5.77 -9.35
N ASN A 179 3.16 -4.99 -8.37
CA ASN A 179 2.21 -5.37 -7.33
C ASN A 179 0.89 -4.66 -7.56
N HIS A 180 -0.18 -5.23 -7.07
CA HIS A 180 -1.53 -4.68 -7.17
C HIS A 180 -2.10 -4.48 -5.76
N TYR A 181 -2.49 -3.25 -5.46
CA TYR A 181 -3.28 -2.90 -4.30
C TYR A 181 -4.73 -2.62 -4.71
N TYR A 182 -5.66 -3.19 -3.96
CA TYR A 182 -7.04 -2.73 -3.88
C TYR A 182 -7.29 -2.23 -2.46
N ILE A 183 -7.70 -0.97 -2.37
CA ILE A 183 -7.96 -0.28 -1.11
C ILE A 183 -9.45 0.05 -1.05
N ARG A 184 -10.12 -0.34 0.02
CA ARG A 184 -11.49 0.03 0.31
C ARG A 184 -11.52 0.91 1.56
N ALA A 185 -12.05 2.11 1.43
CA ALA A 185 -12.14 3.12 2.49
C ALA A 185 -13.59 3.58 2.62
N ILE A 186 -14.32 3.03 3.59
CA ILE A 186 -15.77 3.21 3.74
C ILE A 186 -16.12 3.41 5.21
N ASN A 187 -16.84 4.49 5.53
CA ASN A 187 -17.35 4.77 6.87
C ASN A 187 -16.27 4.74 7.98
N GLY A 188 -15.04 5.13 7.64
CA GLY A 188 -13.91 5.10 8.59
C GLY A 188 -13.26 3.74 8.74
N GLU A 189 -13.61 2.76 7.92
CA GLU A 189 -12.89 1.50 7.79
C GLU A 189 -12.00 1.54 6.55
N VAL A 190 -10.74 1.15 6.71
CA VAL A 190 -9.78 0.97 5.61
C VAL A 190 -9.38 -0.48 5.56
N ARG A 191 -9.46 -1.10 4.38
CA ARG A 191 -8.99 -2.46 4.12
C ARG A 191 -8.08 -2.49 2.91
N LEU A 192 -7.03 -3.29 2.99
CA LEU A 192 -6.06 -3.48 1.93
C LEU A 192 -6.06 -4.93 1.42
N TRP A 193 -6.12 -5.07 0.11
CA TRP A 193 -5.82 -6.31 -0.62
C TRP A 193 -4.50 -6.14 -1.36
N VAL A 194 -3.61 -7.11 -1.21
CA VAL A 194 -2.35 -7.20 -1.95
C VAL A 194 -2.43 -8.39 -2.89
N ASN A 195 -2.24 -8.14 -4.18
CA ASN A 195 -2.25 -9.19 -5.22
C ASN A 195 -3.45 -10.17 -5.11
N GLY A 196 -4.64 -9.62 -4.77
CA GLY A 196 -5.91 -10.33 -4.77
C GLY A 196 -6.37 -10.89 -3.43
N GLU A 197 -5.61 -10.74 -2.33
CA GLU A 197 -6.06 -11.17 -1.00
C GLU A 197 -6.06 -10.01 0.00
N GLU A 198 -7.08 -9.97 0.87
CA GLU A 198 -7.10 -9.04 2.00
C GLU A 198 -6.03 -9.39 3.02
N VAL A 199 -5.21 -8.40 3.38
CA VAL A 199 -4.07 -8.63 4.27
C VAL A 199 -4.13 -7.80 5.56
N SER A 200 -4.58 -6.56 5.50
CA SER A 200 -4.50 -5.61 6.62
C SER A 200 -5.62 -4.57 6.55
N GLY A 201 -5.73 -3.75 7.57
CA GLY A 201 -6.72 -2.69 7.64
C GLY A 201 -6.98 -2.18 9.05
N GLY A 202 -8.03 -1.40 9.21
CA GLY A 202 -8.47 -0.88 10.50
C GLY A 202 -9.82 -0.19 10.41
N SER A 203 -10.40 0.10 11.56
CA SER A 203 -11.67 0.81 11.71
C SER A 203 -11.52 2.07 12.56
N ASP A 204 -12.61 2.78 12.72
CA ASP A 204 -12.70 3.97 13.57
C ASP A 204 -11.72 5.08 13.17
N ALA A 205 -11.42 5.18 11.85
CA ALA A 205 -10.54 6.22 11.33
C ALA A 205 -11.08 7.63 11.62
N ASN A 206 -10.15 8.52 11.93
CA ASN A 206 -10.39 9.95 12.01
C ASN A 206 -9.12 10.67 11.50
N PRO A 207 -9.20 11.43 10.38
CA PRO A 207 -10.40 11.78 9.59
C PRO A 207 -10.98 10.61 8.78
N ARG A 208 -12.20 10.83 8.23
CA ARG A 208 -12.92 9.91 7.32
C ARG A 208 -13.15 10.50 5.94
N THR A 209 -12.54 11.62 5.67
CA THR A 209 -12.52 12.33 4.38
C THR A 209 -11.19 13.04 4.24
N GLY A 210 -10.72 13.17 3.02
CA GLY A 210 -9.47 13.86 2.75
C GLY A 210 -8.91 13.52 1.38
N PHE A 211 -7.70 13.94 1.15
CA PHE A 211 -6.98 13.69 -0.08
C PHE A 211 -6.35 12.29 -0.09
N LEU A 212 -6.23 11.71 -1.27
CA LEU A 212 -5.33 10.60 -1.53
C LEU A 212 -3.95 11.19 -1.88
N CYS A 213 -2.90 10.62 -1.30
CA CYS A 213 -1.54 11.02 -1.68
C CYS A 213 -0.71 9.81 -2.07
N LEU A 214 0.21 10.02 -3.01
CA LEU A 214 1.29 9.08 -3.31
C LEU A 214 2.59 9.65 -2.77
N GLU A 215 3.45 8.81 -2.21
CA GLU A 215 4.69 9.24 -1.56
C GLU A 215 5.91 9.10 -2.45
N SER A 216 6.74 10.14 -2.39
CA SER A 216 8.14 10.14 -2.79
C SER A 216 8.97 9.97 -1.51
N GLU A 217 9.58 8.82 -1.28
CA GLU A 217 10.23 8.54 0.00
C GLU A 217 11.58 7.81 -0.15
N GLY A 218 12.52 8.50 -0.78
CA GLY A 218 13.93 8.10 -0.83
C GLY A 218 14.27 7.07 -1.90
N SER A 219 13.30 6.51 -2.61
CA SER A 219 13.54 5.48 -3.64
C SER A 219 12.66 5.68 -4.87
N PRO A 220 13.19 5.46 -6.09
CA PRO A 220 12.38 5.55 -7.28
C PRO A 220 11.33 4.43 -7.34
N ILE A 221 10.11 4.83 -7.65
CA ILE A 221 8.93 3.96 -7.75
C ILE A 221 8.08 4.36 -8.94
N GLU A 222 7.40 3.40 -9.53
CA GLU A 222 6.41 3.61 -10.58
C GLU A 222 5.03 3.15 -10.13
N PHE A 223 4.02 3.90 -10.60
CA PHE A 223 2.61 3.55 -10.39
C PHE A 223 1.87 3.52 -11.72
N LYS A 224 0.86 2.68 -11.85
CA LYS A 224 -0.05 2.65 -12.99
C LYS A 224 -1.42 2.09 -12.62
N GLY A 225 -2.36 2.22 -13.55
CA GLY A 225 -3.71 1.65 -13.40
C GLY A 225 -4.43 2.20 -12.17
N LEU A 226 -4.18 3.48 -11.82
CA LEU A 226 -4.89 4.12 -10.73
C LEU A 226 -6.32 4.37 -11.16
N ARG A 227 -7.25 3.76 -10.46
CA ARG A 227 -8.69 3.92 -10.66
C ARG A 227 -9.39 4.07 -9.34
N ILE A 228 -10.48 4.81 -9.36
CA ILE A 228 -11.28 5.05 -8.17
C ILE A 228 -12.77 4.89 -8.49
N ARG A 229 -13.52 4.40 -7.51
CA ARG A 229 -14.98 4.42 -7.47
C ARG A 229 -15.43 5.08 -6.19
N GLU A 230 -16.16 6.19 -6.31
CA GLU A 230 -16.78 6.86 -5.17
C GLU A 230 -18.06 6.13 -4.78
N LEU A 231 -18.30 6.08 -3.49
CA LEU A 231 -19.47 5.43 -2.89
C LEU A 231 -20.25 6.47 -2.06
N PRO A 232 -21.57 6.26 -1.91
CA PRO A 232 -22.41 7.12 -1.08
C PRO A 232 -21.97 7.25 0.36
#